data_253b1e7ec61a96bf656ea4a00a117b99
#
_entry.id   253b1e7ec61a96bf656ea4a00a117b99
#
_cell.length_a   1.000
_cell.length_b   1.000
_cell.length_c   1.000
_cell.angle_alpha   90.00
_cell.angle_beta   90.00
_cell.angle_gamma   90.00
#
_symmetry.space_group_name_H-M   'P 1'
#
loop_
_entity.id
_entity.type
_entity.pdbx_description
1 polymer ?
#
loop_
_entity_poly.entity_id
_entity_poly.type
_entity_poly.pdbx_seq_one_letter_code
_entity_poly.pdbx_strand_id
1 'polypeptide(L)'
;HSTSRRQRQMCIRDSNKGLSTLIGMNDTDARGKVLDPIQKINIQRLRTWNNRSQLNDSISRNLEKALKFLNNFGDKLYLSHAVMESAAYIYRKAAAKKLAKGRSTLGLVGAAIYVACRETATPKTISDIANVCNLSSKEVMSHYKLILRELSLQIPVLHGTDYVTLISNRLKLSEKTKREAIRIFASVHDSGISVGKNPRALAGAVIYLASQNCNEFLRQVEICQVADISTVSLRKRCKEIKSTL
;
A
#
# COMPACT_ATOMS: atom_id res chain seq x y z
N HIS A 1 -11.62 -5.34 -21.16
CA HIS A 1 -11.34 -5.00 -19.74
C HIS A 1 -11.73 -6.08 -18.71
N SER A 2 -12.56 -7.08 -19.04
CA SER A 2 -12.99 -8.15 -18.12
C SER A 2 -11.97 -9.27 -17.92
N THR A 3 -11.10 -9.53 -18.90
CA THR A 3 -10.05 -10.56 -18.85
C THR A 3 -8.98 -10.26 -17.82
N SER A 4 -8.62 -8.99 -17.61
CA SER A 4 -7.62 -8.55 -16.63
C SER A 4 -8.03 -8.83 -15.18
N ARG A 5 -9.32 -8.76 -14.83
CA ARG A 5 -9.81 -9.07 -13.47
C ARG A 5 -9.74 -10.57 -13.15
N ARG A 6 -10.13 -11.43 -14.11
CA ARG A 6 -10.06 -12.89 -13.93
C ARG A 6 -8.62 -13.39 -13.83
N GLN A 7 -7.71 -12.85 -14.63
CA GLN A 7 -6.27 -13.16 -14.51
C GLN A 7 -5.67 -12.71 -13.18
N ARG A 8 -6.12 -11.57 -12.61
CA ARG A 8 -5.66 -11.10 -11.29
C ARG A 8 -6.16 -12.00 -10.15
N GLN A 9 -7.41 -12.45 -10.18
CA GLN A 9 -7.95 -13.38 -9.19
C GLN A 9 -7.29 -14.76 -9.24
N MET A 10 -6.96 -15.27 -10.42
CA MET A 10 -6.16 -16.49 -10.57
C MET A 10 -4.78 -16.35 -9.93
N CYS A 11 -4.15 -15.17 -9.98
CA CYS A 11 -2.80 -14.97 -9.46
C CYS A 11 -2.64 -15.04 -7.95
N ILE A 12 -3.68 -14.84 -7.14
CA ILE A 12 -3.60 -14.94 -5.67
C ILE A 12 -3.92 -16.36 -5.18
N ARG A 13 -4.84 -17.04 -5.84
CA ARG A 13 -5.23 -18.41 -5.51
C ARG A 13 -4.28 -19.47 -6.08
N ASP A 14 -3.64 -19.19 -7.22
CA ASP A 14 -2.79 -20.14 -7.90
C ASP A 14 -1.30 -19.87 -7.66
N SER A 15 -0.82 -20.24 -6.49
CA SER A 15 0.56 -20.75 -6.37
C SER A 15 0.70 -22.13 -7.04
N ASN A 16 -0.39 -22.76 -7.42
CA ASN A 16 -0.48 -24.01 -8.14
C ASN A 16 -0.73 -23.74 -9.63
N LYS A 17 0.07 -24.36 -10.48
CA LYS A 17 0.03 -24.28 -11.95
C LYS A 17 -1.22 -24.91 -12.58
N GLY A 18 -2.40 -24.78 -12.00
CA GLY A 18 -3.71 -25.16 -12.53
C GLY A 18 -4.02 -26.65 -12.69
N LEU A 19 -3.03 -27.53 -12.54
CA LEU A 19 -3.16 -28.98 -12.74
C LEU A 19 -2.88 -29.81 -11.48
N SER A 20 -2.68 -29.17 -10.32
CA SER A 20 -2.42 -29.88 -9.07
C SER A 20 -3.71 -30.00 -8.24
N THR A 21 -4.02 -31.20 -7.80
CA THR A 21 -5.05 -31.46 -6.79
C THR A 21 -4.55 -31.00 -5.43
N LEU A 22 -5.34 -30.18 -4.73
CA LEU A 22 -5.06 -29.75 -3.37
C LEU A 22 -5.63 -30.78 -2.39
N ILE A 23 -4.78 -31.26 -1.47
CA ILE A 23 -5.27 -32.01 -0.32
C ILE A 23 -5.88 -31.00 0.65
N GLY A 24 -7.21 -31.06 0.81
CA GLY A 24 -7.95 -30.11 1.65
C GLY A 24 -7.45 -30.07 3.10
N MET A 25 -7.64 -28.94 3.78
CA MET A 25 -7.27 -28.78 5.20
C MET A 25 -8.25 -29.49 6.14
N ASN A 26 -9.46 -29.77 5.69
CA ASN A 26 -10.50 -30.39 6.48
C ASN A 26 -10.27 -31.92 6.58
N ASP A 27 -10.45 -32.49 7.77
CA ASP A 27 -10.35 -33.93 8.03
C ASP A 27 -11.68 -34.62 7.72
N THR A 28 -12.27 -34.28 6.56
CA THR A 28 -13.55 -34.84 6.07
C THR A 28 -13.37 -35.42 4.68
N ASP A 29 -14.11 -36.48 4.37
CA ASP A 29 -14.22 -37.06 3.05
C ASP A 29 -15.02 -36.15 2.09
N ALA A 30 -15.00 -36.42 0.77
CA ALA A 30 -15.74 -35.68 -0.23
C ALA A 30 -17.26 -35.61 0.03
N ARG A 31 -17.80 -36.54 0.83
CA ARG A 31 -19.17 -36.58 1.30
C ARG A 31 -19.41 -35.84 2.63
N GLY A 32 -18.40 -35.17 3.20
CA GLY A 32 -18.50 -34.47 4.49
C GLY A 32 -18.40 -35.35 5.73
N LYS A 33 -18.15 -36.67 5.59
CA LYS A 33 -17.97 -37.57 6.72
C LYS A 33 -16.58 -37.37 7.35
N VAL A 34 -16.53 -37.33 8.67
CA VAL A 34 -15.25 -37.21 9.40
C VAL A 34 -14.43 -38.50 9.18
N LEU A 35 -13.14 -38.31 8.89
CA LEU A 35 -12.20 -39.42 8.62
C LEU A 35 -11.85 -40.20 9.87
N ASP A 36 -11.63 -41.48 9.70
CA ASP A 36 -11.15 -42.35 10.78
C ASP A 36 -9.74 -41.95 11.26
N PRO A 37 -9.36 -42.27 12.54
CA PRO A 37 -8.05 -41.87 13.08
C PRO A 37 -6.85 -42.30 12.23
N ILE A 38 -6.88 -43.51 11.65
CA ILE A 38 -5.82 -44.03 10.78
C ILE A 38 -5.75 -43.22 9.46
N GLN A 39 -6.90 -42.90 8.89
CA GLN A 39 -6.98 -42.07 7.65
C GLN A 39 -6.51 -40.66 7.91
N LYS A 40 -6.80 -40.07 9.07
CA LYS A 40 -6.29 -38.73 9.45
C LYS A 40 -4.77 -38.70 9.50
N ILE A 41 -4.12 -39.70 10.10
CA ILE A 41 -2.65 -39.81 10.15
C ILE A 41 -2.07 -39.90 8.75
N ASN A 42 -2.66 -40.70 7.88
CA ASN A 42 -2.20 -40.86 6.48
C ASN A 42 -2.37 -39.56 5.70
N ILE A 43 -3.49 -38.86 5.86
CA ILE A 43 -3.71 -37.55 5.17
C ILE A 43 -2.77 -36.49 5.72
N GLN A 44 -2.49 -36.43 7.01
CA GLN A 44 -1.48 -35.51 7.55
C GLN A 44 -0.08 -35.80 6.99
N ARG A 45 0.28 -37.07 6.85
CA ARG A 45 1.53 -37.48 6.22
C ARG A 45 1.57 -37.05 4.74
N LEU A 46 0.50 -37.26 3.98
CA LEU A 46 0.37 -36.82 2.60
C LEU A 46 0.43 -35.31 2.47
N ARG A 47 -0.22 -34.54 3.34
CA ARG A 47 -0.12 -33.07 3.40
C ARG A 47 1.32 -32.63 3.63
N THR A 48 2.03 -33.28 4.53
CA THR A 48 3.45 -32.96 4.82
C THR A 48 4.32 -33.21 3.60
N TRP A 49 4.16 -34.36 2.94
CA TRP A 49 4.91 -34.66 1.72
C TRP A 49 4.53 -33.75 0.54
N ASN A 50 3.25 -33.45 0.36
CA ASN A 50 2.78 -32.52 -0.66
C ASN A 50 3.40 -31.12 -0.45
N ASN A 51 3.38 -30.62 0.79
CA ASN A 51 4.01 -29.33 1.12
C ASN A 51 5.52 -29.36 0.86
N ARG A 52 6.20 -30.46 1.22
CA ARG A 52 7.64 -30.60 0.95
C ARG A 52 7.96 -30.66 -0.54
N SER A 53 7.13 -31.34 -1.33
CA SER A 53 7.33 -31.45 -2.80
C SER A 53 7.03 -30.14 -3.52
N GLN A 54 6.02 -29.40 -3.07
CA GLN A 54 5.65 -28.10 -3.66
C GLN A 54 6.66 -26.99 -3.32
N LEU A 55 7.34 -27.07 -2.17
CA LEU A 55 8.26 -26.03 -1.68
C LEU A 55 9.74 -26.35 -1.99
N ASN A 56 10.02 -27.22 -2.95
CA ASN A 56 11.39 -27.60 -3.30
C ASN A 56 12.21 -26.46 -3.90
N ASP A 57 11.57 -25.44 -4.50
CA ASP A 57 12.25 -24.29 -5.05
C ASP A 57 12.37 -23.15 -4.01
N SER A 58 13.57 -22.59 -3.89
CA SER A 58 13.85 -21.43 -3.02
C SER A 58 12.99 -20.22 -3.37
N ILE A 59 12.63 -20.07 -4.65
CA ILE A 59 11.77 -18.99 -5.14
C ILE A 59 10.35 -19.17 -4.61
N SER A 60 9.81 -20.39 -4.66
CA SER A 60 8.46 -20.69 -4.17
C SER A 60 8.34 -20.49 -2.66
N ARG A 61 9.35 -20.90 -1.88
CA ARG A 61 9.40 -20.65 -0.43
C ARG A 61 9.45 -19.17 -0.08
N ASN A 62 10.23 -18.39 -0.81
CA ASN A 62 10.29 -16.95 -0.61
C ASN A 62 9.00 -16.25 -1.01
N LEU A 63 8.34 -16.72 -2.07
CA LEU A 63 7.04 -16.21 -2.50
C LEU A 63 5.96 -16.48 -1.45
N GLU A 64 5.90 -17.68 -0.89
CA GLU A 64 4.95 -18.02 0.17
C GLU A 64 5.14 -17.14 1.41
N LYS A 65 6.40 -16.97 1.86
CA LYS A 65 6.72 -16.06 2.97
C LYS A 65 6.28 -14.63 2.67
N ALA A 66 6.56 -14.14 1.47
CA ALA A 66 6.19 -12.78 1.06
C ALA A 66 4.68 -12.58 1.02
N LEU A 67 3.91 -13.55 0.53
CA LEU A 67 2.44 -13.49 0.50
C LEU A 67 1.84 -13.51 1.93
N LYS A 68 2.44 -14.28 2.85
CA LYS A 68 2.04 -14.24 4.28
C LYS A 68 2.29 -12.86 4.90
N PHE A 69 3.46 -12.25 4.64
CA PHE A 69 3.74 -10.89 5.10
C PHE A 69 2.79 -9.87 4.47
N LEU A 70 2.51 -10.02 3.17
CA LEU A 70 1.61 -9.13 2.44
C LEU A 70 0.21 -9.14 3.07
N ASN A 71 -0.36 -10.33 3.36
CA ASN A 71 -1.65 -10.44 4.03
C ASN A 71 -1.62 -9.78 5.41
N ASN A 72 -0.63 -10.11 6.25
CA ASN A 72 -0.50 -9.52 7.59
C ASN A 72 -0.37 -7.99 7.57
N PHE A 73 0.40 -7.44 6.62
CA PHE A 73 0.55 -5.99 6.48
C PHE A 73 -0.70 -5.34 5.89
N GLY A 74 -1.39 -6.02 4.98
CA GLY A 74 -2.65 -5.57 4.43
C GLY A 74 -3.73 -5.40 5.49
N ASP A 75 -3.85 -6.39 6.38
CA ASP A 75 -4.79 -6.36 7.51
C ASP A 75 -4.46 -5.19 8.46
N LYS A 76 -3.18 -5.02 8.84
CA LYS A 76 -2.73 -3.92 9.70
C LYS A 76 -2.92 -2.54 9.08
N LEU A 77 -2.81 -2.43 7.77
CA LEU A 77 -2.99 -1.18 7.04
C LEU A 77 -4.44 -0.95 6.59
N TYR A 78 -5.34 -1.89 6.87
CA TYR A 78 -6.74 -1.86 6.40
C TYR A 78 -6.84 -1.61 4.89
N LEU A 79 -6.10 -2.42 4.11
CA LEU A 79 -6.11 -2.31 2.65
C LEU A 79 -7.26 -3.10 2.04
N SER A 80 -7.81 -2.58 0.94
CA SER A 80 -8.81 -3.33 0.18
C SER A 80 -8.18 -4.54 -0.52
N HIS A 81 -9.00 -5.56 -0.80
CA HIS A 81 -8.57 -6.76 -1.50
C HIS A 81 -7.94 -6.44 -2.87
N ALA A 82 -8.46 -5.43 -3.60
CA ALA A 82 -7.91 -5.01 -4.88
C ALA A 82 -6.45 -4.49 -4.78
N VAL A 83 -6.15 -3.73 -3.71
CA VAL A 83 -4.76 -3.25 -3.44
C VAL A 83 -3.85 -4.43 -3.15
N MET A 84 -4.32 -5.39 -2.36
CA MET A 84 -3.59 -6.60 -2.00
C MET A 84 -3.27 -7.46 -3.21
N GLU A 85 -4.22 -7.61 -4.13
CA GLU A 85 -4.04 -8.32 -5.40
C GLU A 85 -2.98 -7.64 -6.28
N SER A 86 -3.08 -6.31 -6.44
CA SER A 86 -2.08 -5.54 -7.18
C SER A 86 -0.69 -5.69 -6.56
N ALA A 87 -0.58 -5.61 -5.22
CA ALA A 87 0.70 -5.78 -4.52
C ALA A 87 1.29 -7.18 -4.71
N ALA A 88 0.46 -8.23 -4.64
CA ALA A 88 0.89 -9.60 -4.88
C ALA A 88 1.37 -9.79 -6.33
N TYR A 89 0.69 -9.19 -7.30
CA TYR A 89 1.08 -9.23 -8.71
C TYR A 89 2.43 -8.54 -8.95
N ILE A 90 2.61 -7.33 -8.37
CA ILE A 90 3.86 -6.58 -8.48
C ILE A 90 5.01 -7.38 -7.85
N TYR A 91 4.78 -7.96 -6.65
CA TYR A 91 5.81 -8.78 -6.00
C TYR A 91 6.19 -10.01 -6.83
N ARG A 92 5.23 -10.71 -7.43
CA ARG A 92 5.51 -11.85 -8.32
C ARG A 92 6.33 -11.45 -9.54
N LYS A 93 6.00 -10.32 -10.18
CA LYS A 93 6.83 -9.78 -11.27
C LYS A 93 8.25 -9.47 -10.82
N ALA A 94 8.41 -8.87 -9.63
CA ALA A 94 9.72 -8.58 -9.07
C ALA A 94 10.51 -9.88 -8.76
N ALA A 95 9.84 -10.90 -8.20
CA ALA A 95 10.44 -12.20 -7.94
C ALA A 95 10.86 -12.93 -9.22
N ALA A 96 10.03 -12.89 -10.27
CA ALA A 96 10.35 -13.46 -11.58
C ALA A 96 11.60 -12.81 -12.21
N LYS A 97 11.80 -11.50 -12.03
CA LYS A 97 13.03 -10.78 -12.42
C LYS A 97 14.18 -10.95 -11.41
N LYS A 98 14.06 -11.91 -10.48
CA LYS A 98 15.09 -12.21 -9.44
C LYS A 98 15.49 -11.00 -8.57
N LEU A 99 14.63 -9.97 -8.46
CA LEU A 99 14.92 -8.79 -7.64
C LEU A 99 14.95 -9.09 -6.13
N ALA A 100 14.35 -10.21 -5.72
CA ALA A 100 14.39 -10.68 -4.33
C ALA A 100 15.73 -11.29 -3.93
N LYS A 101 16.62 -11.65 -4.89
CA LYS A 101 17.90 -12.27 -4.59
C LYS A 101 18.82 -11.27 -3.88
N GLY A 102 19.31 -11.63 -2.68
CA GLY A 102 20.22 -10.80 -1.89
C GLY A 102 19.58 -9.57 -1.25
N ARG A 103 18.23 -9.47 -1.22
CA ARG A 103 17.50 -8.33 -0.64
C ARG A 103 16.48 -8.76 0.39
N SER A 104 16.10 -7.81 1.26
CA SER A 104 15.06 -8.03 2.26
C SER A 104 13.70 -8.30 1.63
N THR A 105 13.13 -9.47 1.93
CA THR A 105 11.76 -9.81 1.51
C THR A 105 10.73 -8.82 2.06
N LEU A 106 10.91 -8.39 3.31
CA LEU A 106 10.03 -7.39 3.95
C LEU A 106 10.08 -6.05 3.23
N GLY A 107 11.28 -5.58 2.85
CA GLY A 107 11.46 -4.33 2.12
C GLY A 107 10.80 -4.37 0.74
N LEU A 108 10.93 -5.49 0.01
CA LEU A 108 10.28 -5.66 -1.29
C LEU A 108 8.75 -5.76 -1.17
N VAL A 109 8.24 -6.45 -0.13
CA VAL A 109 6.79 -6.51 0.13
C VAL A 109 6.24 -5.14 0.47
N GLY A 110 6.89 -4.39 1.38
CA GLY A 110 6.50 -3.02 1.71
C GLY A 110 6.50 -2.09 0.50
N ALA A 111 7.53 -2.19 -0.35
CA ALA A 111 7.61 -1.43 -1.58
C ALA A 111 6.51 -1.82 -2.58
N ALA A 112 6.20 -3.12 -2.73
CA ALA A 112 5.12 -3.59 -3.61
C ALA A 112 3.74 -3.09 -3.13
N ILE A 113 3.50 -3.09 -1.81
CA ILE A 113 2.29 -2.50 -1.21
C ILE A 113 2.23 -1.00 -1.53
N TYR A 114 3.34 -0.27 -1.38
CA TYR A 114 3.36 1.16 -1.67
C TYR A 114 3.08 1.46 -3.14
N VAL A 115 3.65 0.69 -4.07
CA VAL A 115 3.35 0.79 -5.52
C VAL A 115 1.87 0.56 -5.78
N ALA A 116 1.29 -0.52 -5.23
CA ALA A 116 -0.12 -0.84 -5.40
C ALA A 116 -1.04 0.24 -4.83
N CYS A 117 -0.73 0.79 -3.66
CA CYS A 117 -1.46 1.93 -3.09
C CYS A 117 -1.43 3.15 -4.01
N ARG A 118 -0.30 3.40 -4.67
CA ARG A 118 -0.16 4.50 -5.63
C ARG A 118 -0.94 4.27 -6.92
N GLU A 119 -0.94 3.05 -7.46
CA GLU A 119 -1.73 2.67 -8.65
C GLU A 119 -3.23 2.77 -8.41
N THR A 120 -3.68 2.41 -7.21
CA THR A 120 -5.10 2.41 -6.84
C THR A 120 -5.57 3.72 -6.21
N ALA A 121 -4.74 4.75 -6.22
CA ALA A 121 -4.99 6.04 -5.56
C ALA A 121 -5.39 5.90 -4.07
N THR A 122 -4.96 4.80 -3.40
CA THR A 122 -5.21 4.60 -1.98
C THR A 122 -4.23 5.45 -1.16
N PRO A 123 -4.71 6.37 -0.31
CA PRO A 123 -3.88 7.37 0.34
C PRO A 123 -3.13 6.79 1.56
N LYS A 124 -2.07 6.02 1.34
CA LYS A 124 -1.14 5.55 2.38
C LYS A 124 0.21 6.23 2.23
N THR A 125 0.80 6.62 3.36
CA THR A 125 2.14 7.22 3.35
C THR A 125 3.21 6.14 3.42
N ILE A 126 4.43 6.50 2.97
CA ILE A 126 5.55 5.57 3.07
C ILE A 126 5.92 5.29 4.53
N SER A 127 5.72 6.28 5.42
CA SER A 127 5.94 6.14 6.85
C SER A 127 4.97 5.15 7.49
N ASP A 128 3.68 5.15 7.08
CA ASP A 128 2.69 4.19 7.57
C ASP A 128 3.12 2.75 7.23
N ILE A 129 3.59 2.54 6.00
CA ILE A 129 4.02 1.22 5.53
C ILE A 129 5.34 0.80 6.21
N ALA A 130 6.29 1.72 6.34
CA ALA A 130 7.57 1.46 6.99
C ALA A 130 7.38 1.04 8.46
N ASN A 131 6.49 1.72 9.19
CA ASN A 131 6.15 1.39 10.57
C ASN A 131 5.54 -0.02 10.70
N VAL A 132 4.63 -0.40 9.80
CA VAL A 132 4.02 -1.74 9.81
C VAL A 132 5.02 -2.84 9.44
N CYS A 133 5.95 -2.54 8.53
CA CYS A 133 7.01 -3.47 8.13
C CYS A 133 8.19 -3.52 9.12
N ASN A 134 8.22 -2.66 10.15
CA ASN A 134 9.37 -2.45 11.05
C ASN A 134 10.68 -2.14 10.29
N LEU A 135 10.58 -1.28 9.28
CA LEU A 135 11.69 -0.85 8.43
C LEU A 135 11.81 0.68 8.44
N SER A 136 12.98 1.17 8.03
CA SER A 136 13.13 2.61 7.81
C SER A 136 12.41 3.04 6.52
N SER A 137 11.85 4.26 6.52
CA SER A 137 11.25 4.84 5.31
C SER A 137 12.24 4.92 4.14
N LYS A 138 13.55 5.06 4.44
CA LYS A 138 14.62 5.07 3.43
C LYS A 138 14.77 3.72 2.73
N GLU A 139 14.68 2.62 3.48
CA GLU A 139 14.76 1.26 2.92
C GLU A 139 13.57 0.95 2.03
N VAL A 140 12.35 1.24 2.50
CA VAL A 140 11.15 1.06 1.68
C VAL A 140 11.22 1.89 0.40
N MET A 141 11.69 3.16 0.50
CA MET A 141 11.88 4.03 -0.65
C MET A 141 12.93 3.51 -1.63
N SER A 142 14.03 2.93 -1.14
CA SER A 142 15.06 2.31 -1.98
C SER A 142 14.49 1.15 -2.81
N HIS A 143 13.76 0.24 -2.15
CA HIS A 143 13.10 -0.88 -2.83
C HIS A 143 11.99 -0.43 -3.78
N TYR A 144 11.26 0.63 -3.43
CA TYR A 144 10.26 1.24 -4.31
C TYR A 144 10.88 1.76 -5.60
N LYS A 145 11.97 2.55 -5.51
CA LYS A 145 12.68 3.05 -6.70
C LYS A 145 13.22 1.91 -7.56
N LEU A 146 13.72 0.84 -6.93
CA LEU A 146 14.18 -0.36 -7.62
C LEU A 146 13.04 -1.02 -8.41
N ILE A 147 11.89 -1.25 -7.78
CA ILE A 147 10.72 -1.87 -8.44
C ILE A 147 10.27 -1.02 -9.62
N LEU A 148 10.18 0.30 -9.47
CA LEU A 148 9.78 1.20 -10.55
C LEU A 148 10.71 1.09 -11.76
N ARG A 149 12.02 1.15 -11.53
CA ARG A 149 13.02 1.10 -12.58
C ARG A 149 13.01 -0.23 -13.31
N GLU A 150 13.03 -1.33 -12.56
CA GLU A 150 13.15 -2.67 -13.15
C GLU A 150 11.86 -3.16 -13.81
N LEU A 151 10.70 -2.78 -13.30
CA LEU A 151 9.43 -3.16 -13.89
C LEU A 151 8.89 -2.12 -14.88
N SER A 152 9.59 -0.99 -15.07
CA SER A 152 9.18 0.12 -15.95
C SER A 152 7.73 0.56 -15.70
N LEU A 153 7.35 0.64 -14.41
CA LEU A 153 5.98 0.99 -14.01
C LEU A 153 5.80 2.50 -14.08
N GLN A 154 4.78 2.94 -14.80
CA GLN A 154 4.32 4.32 -14.78
C GLN A 154 3.25 4.47 -13.70
N ILE A 155 3.61 5.14 -12.61
CA ILE A 155 2.68 5.38 -11.50
C ILE A 155 2.16 6.80 -11.60
N PRO A 156 0.82 6.99 -11.51
CA PRO A 156 0.24 8.32 -11.50
C PRO A 156 0.77 9.13 -10.31
N VAL A 157 1.09 10.38 -10.56
CA VAL A 157 1.43 11.32 -9.49
C VAL A 157 0.15 11.61 -8.72
N LEU A 158 0.18 11.44 -7.39
CA LEU A 158 -0.95 11.83 -6.53
C LEU A 158 -1.18 13.33 -6.68
N HIS A 159 -2.41 13.71 -6.97
CA HIS A 159 -2.80 15.10 -7.01
C HIS A 159 -2.75 15.72 -5.61
N GLY A 160 -2.47 16.99 -5.54
CA GLY A 160 -2.41 17.68 -4.25
C GLY A 160 -3.75 17.67 -3.49
N THR A 161 -4.86 17.63 -4.20
CA THR A 161 -6.22 17.46 -3.66
C THR A 161 -6.40 16.18 -2.87
N ASP A 162 -5.75 15.08 -3.29
CA ASP A 162 -5.81 13.81 -2.57
C ASP A 162 -5.15 13.91 -1.20
N TYR A 163 -4.05 14.67 -1.11
CA TYR A 163 -3.41 14.98 0.17
C TYR A 163 -4.27 15.88 1.06
N VAL A 164 -4.97 16.86 0.49
CA VAL A 164 -5.91 17.70 1.24
C VAL A 164 -6.99 16.82 1.86
N THR A 165 -7.62 15.96 1.08
CA THR A 165 -8.65 15.03 1.55
C THR A 165 -8.13 14.08 2.61
N LEU A 166 -6.94 13.48 2.39
CA LEU A 166 -6.31 12.56 3.34
C LEU A 166 -6.07 13.22 4.70
N ILE A 167 -5.39 14.38 4.69
CA ILE A 167 -5.00 15.08 5.91
C ILE A 167 -6.24 15.57 6.65
N SER A 168 -7.22 16.13 5.93
CA SER A 168 -8.49 16.60 6.50
C SER A 168 -9.29 15.48 7.17
N ASN A 169 -9.32 14.27 6.57
CA ASN A 169 -9.99 13.11 7.14
C ASN A 169 -9.27 12.60 8.41
N ARG A 170 -7.94 12.60 8.42
CA ARG A 170 -7.14 12.21 9.58
C ARG A 170 -7.31 13.19 10.75
N LEU A 171 -7.44 14.48 10.45
CA LEU A 171 -7.69 15.53 11.43
C LEU A 171 -9.17 15.64 11.83
N LYS A 172 -10.07 14.83 11.21
CA LYS A 172 -11.53 14.84 11.45
C LYS A 172 -12.16 16.22 11.29
N LEU A 173 -11.73 16.99 10.28
CA LEU A 173 -12.23 18.32 10.02
C LEU A 173 -13.67 18.31 9.50
N SER A 174 -14.38 19.44 9.72
CA SER A 174 -15.72 19.63 9.17
C SER A 174 -15.71 19.64 7.64
N GLU A 175 -16.83 19.27 7.05
CA GLU A 175 -16.96 19.29 5.57
C GLU A 175 -16.86 20.72 5.01
N LYS A 176 -17.22 21.73 5.82
CA LYS A 176 -17.06 23.14 5.43
C LYS A 176 -15.59 23.49 5.25
N THR A 177 -14.74 23.14 6.21
CA THR A 177 -13.30 23.38 6.15
C THR A 177 -12.63 22.57 5.02
N LYS A 178 -13.08 21.34 4.77
CA LYS A 178 -12.57 20.53 3.64
C LYS A 178 -12.87 21.18 2.29
N ARG A 179 -14.10 21.63 2.06
CA ARG A 179 -14.49 22.31 0.82
C ARG A 179 -13.71 23.60 0.62
N GLU A 180 -13.54 24.39 1.67
CA GLU A 180 -12.74 25.61 1.63
C GLU A 180 -11.27 25.30 1.33
N ALA A 181 -10.70 24.25 1.93
CA ALA A 181 -9.33 23.81 1.62
C ALA A 181 -9.19 23.40 0.17
N ILE A 182 -10.14 22.66 -0.40
CA ILE A 182 -10.10 22.29 -1.83
C ILE A 182 -10.21 23.55 -2.72
N ARG A 183 -11.04 24.51 -2.35
CA ARG A 183 -11.18 25.79 -3.08
C ARG A 183 -9.87 26.57 -3.12
N ILE A 184 -9.25 26.74 -1.93
CA ILE A 184 -7.94 27.43 -1.83
C ILE A 184 -6.88 26.67 -2.62
N PHE A 185 -6.89 25.31 -2.56
CA PHE A 185 -5.91 24.50 -3.28
C PHE A 185 -6.05 24.67 -4.80
N ALA A 186 -7.28 24.74 -5.33
CA ALA A 186 -7.53 25.02 -6.75
C ALA A 186 -6.94 26.36 -7.17
N SER A 187 -7.20 27.43 -6.41
CA SER A 187 -6.62 28.77 -6.68
C SER A 187 -5.09 28.77 -6.65
N VAL A 188 -4.49 28.04 -5.71
CA VAL A 188 -3.01 27.86 -5.63
C VAL A 188 -2.45 27.07 -6.81
N HIS A 189 -3.21 26.11 -7.33
CA HIS A 189 -2.83 25.33 -8.50
C HIS A 189 -2.86 26.19 -9.76
N ASP A 190 -3.92 26.96 -9.95
CA ASP A 190 -4.13 27.83 -11.11
C ASP A 190 -3.10 28.97 -11.16
N SER A 191 -2.67 29.48 -10.01
CA SER A 191 -1.59 30.47 -9.90
C SER A 191 -0.17 29.92 -10.17
N GLY A 192 -0.04 28.60 -10.43
CA GLY A 192 1.25 27.97 -10.71
C GLY A 192 2.20 27.80 -9.52
N ILE A 193 1.80 28.21 -8.32
CA ILE A 193 2.62 28.10 -7.11
C ILE A 193 2.94 26.65 -6.74
N SER A 194 2.11 25.70 -7.17
CA SER A 194 2.27 24.28 -6.89
C SER A 194 3.48 23.65 -7.57
N VAL A 195 3.99 24.25 -8.65
CA VAL A 195 5.04 23.66 -9.47
C VAL A 195 6.37 23.56 -8.68
N GLY A 196 6.97 22.36 -8.71
CA GLY A 196 8.25 22.07 -8.04
C GLY A 196 8.20 22.03 -6.50
N LYS A 197 7.02 22.11 -5.91
CA LYS A 197 6.85 22.11 -4.46
C LYS A 197 6.30 20.78 -3.95
N ASN A 198 6.63 20.46 -2.68
CA ASN A 198 6.10 19.27 -2.03
C ASN A 198 4.58 19.38 -1.86
N PRO A 199 3.78 18.50 -2.49
CA PRO A 199 2.32 18.57 -2.44
C PRO A 199 1.73 18.39 -1.04
N ARG A 200 2.40 17.63 -0.16
CA ARG A 200 1.98 17.48 1.25
C ARG A 200 2.13 18.79 2.02
N ALA A 201 3.23 19.51 1.78
CA ALA A 201 3.47 20.78 2.45
C ALA A 201 2.48 21.86 1.97
N LEU A 202 2.12 21.86 0.69
CA LEU A 202 1.08 22.71 0.16
C LEU A 202 -0.30 22.35 0.74
N ALA A 203 -0.66 21.08 0.75
CA ALA A 203 -1.92 20.62 1.32
C ALA A 203 -2.05 20.98 2.80
N GLY A 204 -0.99 20.77 3.60
CA GLY A 204 -0.97 21.17 5.01
C GLY A 204 -1.15 22.66 5.20
N ALA A 205 -0.49 23.50 4.39
CA ALA A 205 -0.62 24.95 4.46
C ALA A 205 -2.03 25.43 4.06
N VAL A 206 -2.61 24.85 3.03
CA VAL A 206 -3.98 25.14 2.59
C VAL A 206 -5.00 24.76 3.66
N ILE A 207 -4.86 23.60 4.29
CA ILE A 207 -5.73 23.17 5.41
C ILE A 207 -5.61 24.14 6.58
N TYR A 208 -4.40 24.58 6.92
CA TYR A 208 -4.20 25.55 7.98
C TYR A 208 -4.91 26.89 7.68
N LEU A 209 -4.82 27.39 6.44
CA LEU A 209 -5.51 28.62 6.04
C LEU A 209 -7.04 28.44 6.02
N ALA A 210 -7.53 27.32 5.49
CA ALA A 210 -8.95 27.02 5.49
C ALA A 210 -9.53 26.90 6.90
N SER A 211 -8.78 26.32 7.85
CA SER A 211 -9.21 26.24 9.24
C SER A 211 -9.32 27.62 9.91
N GLN A 212 -8.42 28.56 9.57
CA GLN A 212 -8.51 29.94 10.01
C GLN A 212 -9.75 30.65 9.43
N ASN A 213 -10.03 30.47 8.15
CA ASN A 213 -11.20 31.07 7.49
C ASN A 213 -12.53 30.53 8.03
N CYS A 214 -12.56 29.27 8.46
CA CYS A 214 -13.76 28.62 8.99
C CYS A 214 -13.87 28.72 10.52
N ASN A 215 -12.95 29.42 11.18
CA ASN A 215 -12.87 29.49 12.67
C ASN A 215 -12.75 28.13 13.36
N GLU A 216 -12.15 27.17 12.70
CA GLU A 216 -11.85 25.84 13.23
C GLU A 216 -10.37 25.81 13.63
N PHE A 217 -10.09 26.05 14.92
CA PHE A 217 -8.71 26.23 15.38
C PHE A 217 -7.93 24.91 15.38
N LEU A 218 -6.89 24.82 14.51
CA LEU A 218 -5.94 23.72 14.44
C LEU A 218 -4.55 24.19 14.84
N ARG A 219 -3.86 23.36 15.61
CA ARG A 219 -2.45 23.60 15.93
C ARG A 219 -1.57 23.21 14.74
N GLN A 220 -0.60 24.06 14.41
CA GLN A 220 0.36 23.77 13.34
C GLN A 220 1.08 22.43 13.53
N VAL A 221 1.36 22.06 14.78
CA VAL A 221 2.04 20.81 15.13
C VAL A 221 1.20 19.58 14.74
N GLU A 222 -0.11 19.61 14.98
CA GLU A 222 -1.02 18.51 14.63
C GLU A 222 -1.06 18.28 13.12
N ILE A 223 -1.16 19.37 12.35
CA ILE A 223 -1.12 19.30 10.88
C ILE A 223 0.23 18.73 10.42
N CYS A 224 1.33 19.17 11.02
CA CYS A 224 2.67 18.70 10.64
C CYS A 224 2.87 17.22 10.92
N GLN A 225 2.38 16.71 12.04
CA GLN A 225 2.43 15.29 12.40
C GLN A 225 1.63 14.43 11.41
N VAL A 226 0.42 14.84 11.07
CA VAL A 226 -0.45 14.10 10.17
C VAL A 226 0.03 14.15 8.72
N ALA A 227 0.55 15.31 8.29
CA ALA A 227 1.07 15.52 6.94
C ALA A 227 2.50 15.00 6.73
N ASP A 228 3.20 14.61 7.82
CA ASP A 228 4.61 14.19 7.80
C ASP A 228 5.52 15.28 7.19
N ILE A 229 5.41 16.50 7.70
CA ILE A 229 6.16 17.69 7.27
C ILE A 229 6.72 18.47 8.47
N SER A 230 7.75 19.29 8.21
CA SER A 230 8.27 20.19 9.24
C SER A 230 7.42 21.45 9.39
N THR A 231 7.37 22.02 10.59
CA THR A 231 6.69 23.29 10.89
C THR A 231 7.28 24.45 10.07
N VAL A 232 8.58 24.40 9.79
CA VAL A 232 9.26 25.40 8.94
C VAL A 232 8.71 25.35 7.52
N SER A 233 8.56 24.14 6.96
CA SER A 233 8.00 23.96 5.63
C SER A 233 6.55 24.44 5.55
N LEU A 234 5.74 24.11 6.56
CA LEU A 234 4.37 24.58 6.65
C LEU A 234 4.29 26.12 6.63
N ARG A 235 5.03 26.77 7.53
CA ARG A 235 5.04 28.25 7.65
C ARG A 235 5.51 28.93 6.36
N LYS A 236 6.55 28.38 5.70
CA LYS A 236 7.03 28.89 4.41
C LYS A 236 5.93 28.84 3.36
N ARG A 237 5.21 27.70 3.23
CA ARG A 237 4.10 27.57 2.27
C ARG A 237 2.92 28.48 2.61
N CYS A 238 2.58 28.63 3.90
CA CYS A 238 1.52 29.56 4.33
C CYS A 238 1.85 31.01 3.93
N LYS A 239 3.11 31.47 4.08
CA LYS A 239 3.51 32.80 3.67
C LYS A 239 3.38 32.98 2.15
N GLU A 240 3.88 32.01 1.37
CA GLU A 240 3.81 32.07 -0.10
C GLU A 240 2.36 32.10 -0.61
N ILE A 241 1.47 31.30 -0.01
CA ILE A 241 0.05 31.30 -0.40
C ILE A 241 -0.64 32.62 -0.02
N LYS A 242 -0.37 33.14 1.19
CA LYS A 242 -0.94 34.43 1.64
C LYS A 242 -0.47 35.64 0.81
N SER A 243 0.71 35.56 0.19
CA SER A 243 1.22 36.64 -0.69
C SER A 243 0.61 36.62 -2.09
N THR A 244 -0.11 35.57 -2.46
CA THR A 244 -0.64 35.38 -3.81
C THR A 244 -2.17 35.39 -3.87
N LEU A 245 -2.83 35.07 -2.75
CA LEU A 245 -4.29 35.20 -2.58
C LEU A 245 -4.64 36.62 -2.14
#